data_0ec1b2904108b3aa0a5a08288af083dd
#
_entry.id   0ec1b2904108b3aa0a5a08288af083dd
#
_cell.length_a   1.000
_cell.length_b   1.000
_cell.length_c   1.000
_cell.angle_alpha   90.00
_cell.angle_beta   90.00
_cell.angle_gamma   90.00
#
_symmetry.space_group_name_H-M   'P 1'
#
loop_
_entity.id
_entity.type
_entity.pdbx_description
1 polymer ?
#
loop_
_entity_poly.entity_id
_entity_poly.type
_entity_poly.pdbx_seq_one_letter_code
_entity_poly.pdbx_strand_id
1 'polypeptide(L)'
;MNPITQTTMRHIHFNHTPLVFVALIMALVFGPALAGNLPFMKDNHKDKKTAIFEAKEQDNTSTLADTLSRNDSRRYDYFFLEAVRQQNAGNLDAAFDLLNHCISINPKAAEAYYLAALYYSELNNDTMALNYLQKAATLSPANDTYQEQVAQYFIGTNSYAKAIEAYERLYKHHRDRSDILSVLTQLYRHEKDYDNMLRCLELMEEVDGSSEELTLAKMNVYELKGDRKMAYKQLRSLVDSHPNEPNYKVMLGNWLLQNDRKNDAYKLFTAAVEADPESEYALTSLYDYYRQAGRDSLATQLRDRILLSAKTNIKTKTSMVKQVIDENEAQGGDSTQVLALLDRMEQASPKDANVAMLRAVYMELKKMPDSTVCHALQQVIDISPDNASARLQLLQKLWPMERWDDIIAASSQAIQYIPDEMAFYYFLGLAHYQKDESDAALDAFRRGVSEITQESNPEFVSDFYALMGDILYTKGQEKEAFAAYDSCLQWKSDNISCLNNYAYYLSEKNLNLTKAEEMSYRTVKAEPDNATYLDTYAWILYQQKRYAEAKIYIDQAVKNDTDTVHVTPVVIDHAGEIYMKLGDPDRAVNFWQLAISRGGDKALFERKIKKAKK
;
A
#
# COMPACT_ATOMS: atom_id res chain seq x y z
N MET A 1 20.12 14.70 36.64
CA MET A 1 19.87 14.44 35.22
C MET A 1 21.12 13.80 34.61
N ASN A 2 20.99 12.66 34.00
CA ASN A 2 22.13 11.87 33.52
C ASN A 2 22.54 12.41 32.13
N PRO A 3 23.79 12.86 31.93
CA PRO A 3 24.21 13.53 30.67
C PRO A 3 24.11 12.66 29.42
N ILE A 4 24.06 11.33 29.53
CA ILE A 4 23.93 10.42 28.38
C ILE A 4 22.57 10.57 27.70
N THR A 5 21.49 10.73 28.46
CA THR A 5 20.13 10.89 27.93
C THR A 5 19.96 12.20 27.16
N GLN A 6 20.63 13.27 27.57
CA GLN A 6 20.57 14.54 26.84
C GLN A 6 21.39 14.53 25.53
N THR A 7 22.50 13.79 25.47
CA THR A 7 23.38 13.81 24.31
C THR A 7 22.93 12.81 23.24
N THR A 8 22.46 11.61 23.64
CA THR A 8 22.00 10.60 22.69
C THR A 8 20.69 10.98 22.00
N MET A 9 19.83 11.77 22.64
CA MET A 9 18.55 12.16 22.07
C MET A 9 18.54 13.56 21.41
N ARG A 10 19.51 14.44 21.71
CA ARG A 10 19.67 15.71 20.96
C ARG A 10 20.10 15.50 19.52
N HIS A 11 20.64 14.33 19.18
CA HIS A 11 21.03 13.96 17.82
C HIS A 11 20.28 12.73 17.32
N ILE A 12 18.95 12.71 17.44
CA ILE A 12 18.13 11.92 16.53
C ILE A 12 18.28 12.60 15.16
N HIS A 13 19.38 12.32 14.50
CA HIS A 13 19.51 12.63 13.08
C HIS A 13 18.51 11.73 12.35
N PHE A 14 17.45 12.32 11.85
CA PHE A 14 16.58 11.78 10.82
C PHE A 14 17.38 11.56 9.51
N ASN A 15 18.43 10.74 9.55
CA ASN A 15 19.22 10.48 8.35
C ASN A 15 18.67 9.33 7.50
N HIS A 16 17.67 8.58 7.97
CA HIS A 16 17.12 7.47 7.19
C HIS A 16 15.58 7.40 7.10
N THR A 17 14.82 8.15 7.90
CA THR A 17 13.36 8.13 7.87
C THR A 17 12.70 9.11 6.89
N PRO A 18 13.24 10.30 6.57
CA PRO A 18 12.55 11.21 5.65
C PRO A 18 12.51 10.73 4.20
N LEU A 19 13.50 9.94 3.74
CA LEU A 19 13.55 9.46 2.35
C LEU A 19 12.53 8.37 2.05
N VAL A 20 12.23 7.51 3.02
CA VAL A 20 11.20 6.46 2.87
C VAL A 20 9.80 7.07 2.94
N PHE A 21 9.57 8.05 3.81
CA PHE A 21 8.29 8.75 3.91
C PHE A 21 8.02 9.67 2.71
N VAL A 22 9.02 10.38 2.21
CA VAL A 22 8.90 11.20 0.99
C VAL A 22 8.68 10.32 -0.24
N ALA A 23 9.31 9.15 -0.32
CA ALA A 23 9.05 8.18 -1.38
C ALA A 23 7.63 7.58 -1.32
N LEU A 24 7.07 7.37 -0.12
CA LEU A 24 5.68 6.90 0.05
C LEU A 24 4.66 7.99 -0.30
N ILE A 25 4.91 9.24 0.05
CA ILE A 25 4.02 10.37 -0.29
C ILE A 25 4.11 10.70 -1.79
N MET A 26 5.30 10.60 -2.40
CA MET A 26 5.44 10.72 -3.86
C MET A 26 4.71 9.58 -4.59
N ALA A 27 4.67 8.37 -4.03
CA ALA A 27 3.91 7.25 -4.58
C ALA A 27 2.38 7.43 -4.44
N LEU A 28 1.90 8.13 -3.42
CA LEU A 28 0.48 8.44 -3.23
C LEU A 28 -0.02 9.59 -4.12
N VAL A 29 0.85 10.56 -4.46
CA VAL A 29 0.52 11.67 -5.37
C VAL A 29 0.84 11.33 -6.82
N PHE A 30 1.85 10.48 -7.07
CA PHE A 30 2.32 10.07 -8.39
C PHE A 30 2.30 8.54 -8.56
N GLY A 31 1.24 7.87 -8.10
CA GLY A 31 1.08 6.43 -8.29
C GLY A 31 1.20 6.04 -9.76
N PRO A 32 1.76 4.86 -10.09
CA PRO A 32 1.98 4.45 -11.46
C PRO A 32 0.64 4.32 -12.17
N ALA A 33 0.41 5.19 -13.13
CA ALA A 33 -0.59 4.97 -14.15
C ALA A 33 -0.18 3.72 -14.94
N LEU A 34 -1.15 2.81 -15.15
CA LEU A 34 -1.09 1.64 -16.03
C LEU A 34 -0.50 0.35 -15.43
N ALA A 35 -1.31 -0.32 -14.63
CA ALA A 35 -1.55 -1.74 -14.81
C ALA A 35 -3.03 -1.97 -14.51
N GLY A 36 -3.84 -2.06 -15.55
CA GLY A 36 -5.24 -2.46 -15.46
C GLY A 36 -5.32 -3.89 -14.94
N ASN A 37 -5.42 -4.05 -13.64
CA ASN A 37 -5.88 -5.28 -13.03
C ASN A 37 -7.40 -5.24 -13.04
N LEU A 38 -7.97 -5.99 -13.97
CA LEU A 38 -9.34 -6.49 -13.87
C LEU A 38 -9.54 -7.10 -12.48
N PRO A 39 -10.68 -6.84 -11.83
CA PRO A 39 -10.99 -7.48 -10.56
C PRO A 39 -11.23 -8.96 -10.84
N PHE A 40 -10.22 -9.78 -10.62
CA PHE A 40 -10.41 -11.20 -10.44
C PHE A 40 -11.10 -11.38 -9.09
N MET A 41 -12.28 -11.97 -9.18
CA MET A 41 -13.16 -12.35 -8.08
C MET A 41 -12.38 -12.82 -6.85
N LYS A 42 -12.38 -11.99 -5.81
CA LYS A 42 -12.29 -12.44 -4.43
C LYS A 42 -13.66 -12.26 -3.82
N ASP A 43 -14.11 -13.32 -3.17
CA ASP A 43 -15.25 -13.41 -2.29
C ASP A 43 -16.65 -13.50 -2.91
N ASN A 44 -17.01 -14.75 -3.22
CA ASN A 44 -18.40 -15.21 -3.12
C ASN A 44 -18.49 -16.45 -2.21
N HIS A 45 -18.02 -16.32 -0.96
CA HIS A 45 -18.20 -17.36 0.05
C HIS A 45 -19.59 -17.31 0.74
N LYS A 46 -20.43 -16.30 0.44
CA LYS A 46 -21.75 -16.16 1.08
C LYS A 46 -22.93 -16.72 0.27
N ASP A 47 -22.82 -16.84 -1.05
CA ASP A 47 -23.95 -17.25 -1.89
C ASP A 47 -23.99 -18.75 -2.26
N LYS A 48 -22.98 -19.53 -1.84
CA LYS A 48 -22.96 -20.99 -2.07
C LYS A 48 -24.00 -21.78 -1.25
N LYS A 49 -24.69 -21.16 -0.29
CA LYS A 49 -25.69 -21.84 0.55
C LYS A 49 -27.07 -22.00 -0.10
N THR A 50 -27.38 -21.23 -1.14
CA THR A 50 -28.73 -21.21 -1.74
C THR A 50 -28.86 -22.14 -2.95
N ALA A 51 -27.78 -22.41 -3.66
CA ALA A 51 -27.80 -23.24 -4.88
C ALA A 51 -28.05 -24.74 -4.65
N ILE A 52 -27.93 -25.22 -3.40
CA ILE A 52 -28.11 -26.67 -3.07
C ILE A 52 -29.58 -27.07 -2.91
N PHE A 53 -30.48 -26.12 -2.71
CA PHE A 53 -31.91 -26.41 -2.45
C PHE A 53 -32.79 -26.42 -3.72
N GLU A 54 -32.37 -25.83 -4.82
CA GLU A 54 -33.19 -25.70 -6.05
C GLU A 54 -33.04 -26.91 -7.03
N ALA A 55 -32.09 -27.79 -6.82
CA ALA A 55 -31.84 -28.94 -7.72
C ALA A 55 -32.81 -30.13 -7.57
N LYS A 56 -33.88 -30.00 -6.79
CA LYS A 56 -34.77 -31.14 -6.47
C LYS A 56 -36.11 -31.18 -7.20
N GLU A 57 -36.42 -30.29 -8.11
CA GLU A 57 -37.80 -30.23 -8.67
C GLU A 57 -37.94 -30.35 -10.20
N GLN A 58 -36.95 -30.79 -10.94
CA GLN A 58 -37.17 -31.10 -12.37
C GLN A 58 -36.37 -32.35 -12.79
N ASP A 59 -36.94 -33.52 -12.70
CA ASP A 59 -36.99 -34.52 -13.78
C ASP A 59 -37.76 -35.77 -13.39
N ASN A 60 -38.99 -35.89 -13.85
CA ASN A 60 -39.78 -37.11 -13.81
C ASN A 60 -40.04 -37.56 -15.27
N THR A 61 -39.02 -38.06 -15.95
CA THR A 61 -39.21 -38.96 -17.11
C THR A 61 -37.96 -39.80 -17.31
N SER A 62 -37.78 -40.87 -16.55
CA SER A 62 -36.81 -41.88 -16.90
C SER A 62 -37.49 -43.21 -17.24
N THR A 63 -37.14 -43.72 -18.38
CA THR A 63 -37.47 -45.03 -18.90
C THR A 63 -37.07 -46.17 -17.94
N LEU A 64 -37.97 -47.10 -17.76
CA LEU A 64 -37.90 -48.29 -16.89
C LEU A 64 -36.77 -49.28 -17.26
N ALA A 65 -35.52 -49.05 -16.97
CA ALA A 65 -34.49 -50.09 -17.17
C ALA A 65 -33.23 -50.02 -16.27
N ASP A 66 -33.11 -49.09 -15.29
CA ASP A 66 -31.88 -48.97 -14.48
C ASP A 66 -32.12 -48.37 -13.09
N THR A 67 -33.19 -48.77 -12.42
CA THR A 67 -33.48 -48.28 -11.07
C THR A 67 -32.73 -49.08 -10.03
N LEU A 68 -32.03 -48.39 -9.12
CA LEU A 68 -31.51 -48.97 -7.88
C LEU A 68 -32.59 -49.78 -7.17
N SER A 69 -32.20 -50.84 -6.47
CA SER A 69 -33.15 -51.51 -5.58
C SER A 69 -33.71 -50.48 -4.59
N ARG A 70 -34.98 -50.66 -4.18
CA ARG A 70 -35.62 -49.76 -3.18
C ARG A 70 -34.79 -49.62 -1.89
N ASN A 71 -34.04 -50.67 -1.55
CA ASN A 71 -33.14 -50.65 -0.39
C ASN A 71 -31.89 -49.83 -0.64
N ASP A 72 -31.27 -49.98 -1.80
CA ASP A 72 -30.06 -49.21 -2.16
C ASP A 72 -30.36 -47.73 -2.41
N SER A 73 -31.55 -47.40 -2.95
CA SER A 73 -31.99 -46.00 -3.04
C SER A 73 -32.12 -45.36 -1.66
N ARG A 74 -32.74 -46.04 -0.68
CA ARG A 74 -32.86 -45.53 0.69
C ARG A 74 -31.49 -45.37 1.38
N ARG A 75 -30.59 -46.29 1.15
CA ARG A 75 -29.23 -46.24 1.68
C ARG A 75 -28.45 -45.07 1.05
N TYR A 76 -28.56 -44.90 -0.25
CA TYR A 76 -27.98 -43.78 -0.96
C TYR A 76 -28.48 -42.44 -0.40
N ASP A 77 -29.80 -42.26 -0.31
CA ASP A 77 -30.42 -41.03 0.20
C ASP A 77 -29.94 -40.71 1.63
N TYR A 78 -29.88 -41.74 2.49
CA TYR A 78 -29.40 -41.56 3.86
C TYR A 78 -27.94 -41.08 3.92
N PHE A 79 -27.03 -41.76 3.21
CA PHE A 79 -25.62 -41.42 3.24
C PHE A 79 -25.33 -40.10 2.51
N PHE A 80 -26.07 -39.79 1.47
CA PHE A 80 -25.92 -38.50 0.76
C PHE A 80 -26.36 -37.32 1.64
N LEU A 81 -27.50 -37.40 2.31
CA LEU A 81 -27.95 -36.40 3.27
C LEU A 81 -26.98 -36.24 4.44
N GLU A 82 -26.43 -37.36 4.93
CA GLU A 82 -25.42 -37.33 5.99
C GLU A 82 -24.12 -36.69 5.51
N ALA A 83 -23.67 -36.93 4.27
CA ALA A 83 -22.51 -36.27 3.66
C ALA A 83 -22.70 -34.76 3.61
N VAL A 84 -23.87 -34.31 3.15
CA VAL A 84 -24.20 -32.86 3.13
C VAL A 84 -24.24 -32.25 4.54
N ARG A 85 -24.75 -33.02 5.53
CA ARG A 85 -24.76 -32.58 6.93
C ARG A 85 -23.35 -32.44 7.50
N GLN A 86 -22.45 -33.40 7.22
CA GLN A 86 -21.06 -33.36 7.66
C GLN A 86 -20.31 -32.20 6.98
N GLN A 87 -20.56 -31.96 5.71
CA GLN A 87 -20.02 -30.81 4.98
C GLN A 87 -20.43 -29.49 5.65
N ASN A 88 -21.74 -29.32 5.95
CA ASN A 88 -22.22 -28.11 6.62
C ASN A 88 -21.70 -27.96 8.06
N ALA A 89 -21.30 -29.04 8.70
CA ALA A 89 -20.65 -29.02 10.01
C ALA A 89 -19.12 -28.79 9.95
N GLY A 90 -18.54 -28.69 8.74
CA GLY A 90 -17.09 -28.50 8.54
C GLY A 90 -16.28 -29.82 8.66
N ASN A 91 -16.92 -30.98 8.79
CA ASN A 91 -16.25 -32.27 8.88
C ASN A 91 -15.97 -32.84 7.48
N LEU A 92 -15.00 -32.23 6.76
CA LEU A 92 -14.76 -32.46 5.34
C LEU A 92 -14.34 -33.90 5.02
N ASP A 93 -13.48 -34.51 5.83
CA ASP A 93 -13.02 -35.90 5.63
C ASP A 93 -14.20 -36.90 5.72
N ALA A 94 -15.04 -36.74 6.73
CA ALA A 94 -16.22 -37.58 6.91
C ALA A 94 -17.24 -37.42 5.77
N ALA A 95 -17.42 -36.17 5.28
CA ALA A 95 -18.30 -35.91 4.15
C ALA A 95 -17.76 -36.58 2.87
N PHE A 96 -16.47 -36.51 2.64
CA PHE A 96 -15.81 -37.09 1.47
C PHE A 96 -15.92 -38.64 1.47
N ASP A 97 -15.69 -39.30 2.61
CA ASP A 97 -15.84 -40.75 2.74
C ASP A 97 -17.29 -41.20 2.48
N LEU A 98 -18.27 -40.46 2.99
CA LEU A 98 -19.68 -40.68 2.73
C LEU A 98 -20.05 -40.52 1.26
N LEU A 99 -19.50 -39.52 0.56
CA LEU A 99 -19.71 -39.34 -0.88
C LEU A 99 -19.12 -40.50 -1.69
N ASN A 100 -17.93 -40.97 -1.35
CA ASN A 100 -17.34 -42.15 -1.98
C ASN A 100 -18.19 -43.40 -1.75
N HIS A 101 -18.78 -43.54 -0.55
CA HIS A 101 -19.73 -44.62 -0.27
C HIS A 101 -21.02 -44.47 -1.09
N CYS A 102 -21.53 -43.24 -1.27
CA CYS A 102 -22.68 -42.95 -2.15
C CYS A 102 -22.40 -43.39 -3.59
N ILE A 103 -21.22 -43.06 -4.12
CA ILE A 103 -20.79 -43.47 -5.46
C ILE A 103 -20.70 -44.99 -5.60
N SER A 104 -20.27 -45.69 -4.54
CA SER A 104 -20.22 -47.16 -4.54
C SER A 104 -21.61 -47.79 -4.57
N ILE A 105 -22.61 -47.17 -3.94
CA ILE A 105 -24.01 -47.62 -3.96
C ILE A 105 -24.68 -47.28 -5.30
N ASN A 106 -24.45 -46.04 -5.79
CA ASN A 106 -25.01 -45.56 -7.04
C ASN A 106 -23.93 -44.95 -7.95
N PRO A 107 -23.30 -45.76 -8.82
CA PRO A 107 -22.30 -45.27 -9.75
C PRO A 107 -22.82 -44.29 -10.84
N LYS A 108 -24.16 -44.06 -10.86
CA LYS A 108 -24.80 -43.09 -11.78
C LYS A 108 -25.25 -41.81 -11.08
N ALA A 109 -24.89 -41.61 -9.83
CA ALA A 109 -25.24 -40.42 -9.07
C ALA A 109 -24.35 -39.23 -9.44
N ALA A 110 -24.76 -38.40 -10.40
CA ALA A 110 -24.03 -37.24 -10.88
C ALA A 110 -23.69 -36.25 -9.75
N GLU A 111 -24.63 -36.04 -8.85
CA GLU A 111 -24.48 -35.10 -7.71
C GLU A 111 -23.40 -35.54 -6.72
N ALA A 112 -23.25 -36.85 -6.49
CA ALA A 112 -22.19 -37.38 -5.61
C ALA A 112 -20.79 -37.20 -6.25
N TYR A 113 -20.67 -37.41 -7.55
CA TYR A 113 -19.43 -37.10 -8.28
C TYR A 113 -19.11 -35.62 -8.27
N TYR A 114 -20.10 -34.75 -8.47
CA TYR A 114 -19.90 -33.31 -8.45
C TYR A 114 -19.38 -32.83 -7.09
N LEU A 115 -20.03 -33.22 -5.99
CA LEU A 115 -19.59 -32.85 -4.65
C LEU A 115 -18.20 -33.40 -4.32
N ALA A 116 -17.93 -34.68 -4.66
CA ALA A 116 -16.60 -35.28 -4.47
C ALA A 116 -15.50 -34.55 -5.28
N ALA A 117 -15.82 -34.04 -6.48
CA ALA A 117 -14.91 -33.27 -7.27
C ALA A 117 -14.47 -31.96 -6.60
N LEU A 118 -15.39 -31.28 -5.89
CA LEU A 118 -15.08 -30.07 -5.13
C LEU A 118 -14.04 -30.35 -4.03
N TYR A 119 -14.16 -31.50 -3.32
CA TYR A 119 -13.15 -31.91 -2.32
C TYR A 119 -11.79 -32.19 -2.96
N TYR A 120 -11.76 -32.89 -4.11
CA TYR A 120 -10.48 -33.09 -4.82
C TYR A 120 -9.82 -31.78 -5.25
N SER A 121 -10.63 -30.79 -5.60
CA SER A 121 -10.12 -29.44 -5.92
C SER A 121 -9.51 -28.76 -4.69
N GLU A 122 -10.16 -28.84 -3.53
CA GLU A 122 -9.62 -28.31 -2.27
C GLU A 122 -8.31 -29.00 -1.84
N LEU A 123 -8.17 -30.28 -2.16
CA LEU A 123 -6.95 -31.05 -1.93
C LEU A 123 -5.87 -30.82 -3.01
N ASN A 124 -6.08 -29.87 -3.94
CA ASN A 124 -5.19 -29.61 -5.08
C ASN A 124 -4.93 -30.85 -5.95
N ASN A 125 -5.86 -31.80 -5.98
CA ASN A 125 -5.79 -32.96 -6.85
C ASN A 125 -6.58 -32.73 -8.13
N ASP A 126 -6.03 -31.90 -8.98
CA ASP A 126 -6.66 -31.42 -10.22
C ASP A 126 -7.08 -32.54 -11.16
N THR A 127 -6.30 -33.61 -11.26
CA THR A 127 -6.62 -34.74 -12.13
C THR A 127 -7.90 -35.46 -11.69
N MET A 128 -8.05 -35.70 -10.40
CA MET A 128 -9.24 -36.37 -9.88
C MET A 128 -10.46 -35.45 -9.89
N ALA A 129 -10.26 -34.16 -9.56
CA ALA A 129 -11.32 -33.16 -9.63
C ALA A 129 -11.92 -33.09 -11.06
N LEU A 130 -11.08 -32.98 -12.09
CA LEU A 130 -11.54 -32.96 -13.48
C LEU A 130 -12.24 -34.25 -13.89
N ASN A 131 -11.69 -35.42 -13.53
CA ASN A 131 -12.31 -36.72 -13.86
C ASN A 131 -13.72 -36.84 -13.26
N TYR A 132 -13.88 -36.39 -12.02
CA TYR A 132 -15.17 -36.46 -11.32
C TYR A 132 -16.17 -35.43 -11.84
N LEU A 133 -15.73 -34.20 -12.17
CA LEU A 133 -16.56 -33.19 -12.85
C LEU A 133 -17.04 -33.69 -14.23
N GLN A 134 -16.15 -34.24 -15.03
CA GLN A 134 -16.51 -34.81 -16.34
C GLN A 134 -17.48 -36.00 -16.20
N LYS A 135 -17.32 -36.80 -15.16
CA LYS A 135 -18.23 -37.90 -14.87
C LYS A 135 -19.63 -37.39 -14.50
N ALA A 136 -19.72 -36.37 -13.62
CA ALA A 136 -20.97 -35.71 -13.26
C ALA A 136 -21.67 -35.11 -14.49
N ALA A 137 -20.94 -34.37 -15.31
CA ALA A 137 -21.44 -33.76 -16.55
C ALA A 137 -21.88 -34.78 -17.60
N THR A 138 -21.24 -35.96 -17.65
CA THR A 138 -21.61 -37.05 -18.55
C THR A 138 -22.88 -37.77 -18.08
N LEU A 139 -23.02 -37.96 -16.78
CA LEU A 139 -24.17 -38.63 -16.17
C LEU A 139 -25.43 -37.76 -16.18
N SER A 140 -25.28 -36.44 -16.15
CA SER A 140 -26.37 -35.49 -16.23
C SER A 140 -26.07 -34.40 -17.27
N PRO A 141 -26.20 -34.69 -18.58
CA PRO A 141 -25.86 -33.77 -19.67
C PRO A 141 -26.73 -32.52 -19.70
N ALA A 142 -27.94 -32.59 -19.15
CA ALA A 142 -28.87 -31.46 -19.07
C ALA A 142 -28.62 -30.54 -17.85
N ASN A 143 -27.68 -30.86 -17.01
CA ASN A 143 -27.34 -30.02 -15.87
C ASN A 143 -26.24 -29.02 -16.25
N ASP A 144 -26.67 -27.79 -16.46
CA ASP A 144 -25.78 -26.68 -16.88
C ASP A 144 -24.66 -26.43 -15.88
N THR A 145 -24.93 -26.52 -14.58
CA THR A 145 -23.94 -26.30 -13.53
C THR A 145 -22.75 -27.24 -13.69
N TYR A 146 -23.00 -28.52 -14.00
CA TYR A 146 -21.92 -29.51 -14.16
C TYR A 146 -21.11 -29.24 -15.43
N GLN A 147 -21.78 -28.83 -16.52
CA GLN A 147 -21.12 -28.48 -17.78
C GLN A 147 -20.27 -27.21 -17.60
N GLU A 148 -20.81 -26.21 -16.95
CA GLU A 148 -20.07 -24.97 -16.65
C GLU A 148 -18.86 -25.19 -15.77
N GLN A 149 -18.96 -26.04 -14.74
CA GLN A 149 -17.84 -26.34 -13.85
C GLN A 149 -16.70 -27.04 -14.59
N VAL A 150 -17.00 -27.95 -15.51
CA VAL A 150 -15.99 -28.56 -16.39
C VAL A 150 -15.30 -27.49 -17.26
N ALA A 151 -16.08 -26.57 -17.84
CA ALA A 151 -15.55 -25.51 -18.68
C ALA A 151 -14.70 -24.52 -17.86
N GLN A 152 -15.15 -24.10 -16.68
CA GLN A 152 -14.39 -23.24 -15.77
C GLN A 152 -13.08 -23.90 -15.31
N TYR A 153 -13.10 -25.22 -15.08
CA TYR A 153 -11.88 -25.96 -14.76
C TYR A 153 -10.84 -25.87 -15.87
N PHE A 154 -11.27 -26.00 -17.13
CA PHE A 154 -10.38 -25.82 -18.28
C PHE A 154 -9.81 -24.40 -18.38
N ILE A 155 -10.58 -23.38 -17.96
CA ILE A 155 -10.05 -21.99 -17.86
C ILE A 155 -8.97 -21.93 -16.78
N GLY A 156 -9.23 -22.45 -15.58
CA GLY A 156 -8.28 -22.47 -14.46
C GLY A 156 -6.97 -23.18 -14.78
N THR A 157 -7.01 -24.19 -15.65
CA THR A 157 -5.83 -24.92 -16.12
C THR A 157 -5.23 -24.36 -17.43
N ASN A 158 -5.63 -23.18 -17.87
CA ASN A 158 -5.21 -22.53 -19.11
C ASN A 158 -5.45 -23.38 -20.38
N SER A 159 -6.40 -24.33 -20.33
CA SER A 159 -6.77 -25.19 -21.44
C SER A 159 -7.87 -24.54 -22.30
N TYR A 160 -7.61 -23.32 -22.80
CA TYR A 160 -8.63 -22.45 -23.43
C TYR A 160 -9.37 -23.10 -24.60
N ALA A 161 -8.70 -23.87 -25.44
CA ALA A 161 -9.35 -24.57 -26.55
C ALA A 161 -10.43 -25.56 -26.07
N LYS A 162 -10.19 -26.30 -24.95
CA LYS A 162 -11.17 -27.20 -24.37
C LYS A 162 -12.31 -26.44 -23.66
N ALA A 163 -11.98 -25.29 -23.04
CA ALA A 163 -12.99 -24.42 -22.46
C ALA A 163 -13.93 -23.88 -23.53
N ILE A 164 -13.40 -23.41 -24.68
CA ILE A 164 -14.20 -22.95 -25.84
C ILE A 164 -15.13 -24.06 -26.29
N GLU A 165 -14.62 -25.29 -26.51
CA GLU A 165 -15.43 -26.42 -26.95
C GLU A 165 -16.57 -26.74 -25.96
N ALA A 166 -16.31 -26.65 -24.67
CA ALA A 166 -17.31 -26.88 -23.64
C ALA A 166 -18.38 -25.78 -23.62
N TYR A 167 -18.00 -24.51 -23.67
CA TYR A 167 -18.94 -23.38 -23.71
C TYR A 167 -19.72 -23.29 -25.03
N GLU A 168 -19.11 -23.64 -26.16
CA GLU A 168 -19.83 -23.74 -27.45
C GLU A 168 -20.92 -24.84 -27.40
N ARG A 169 -20.64 -25.97 -26.75
CA ARG A 169 -21.65 -27.03 -26.55
C ARG A 169 -22.77 -26.53 -25.64
N LEU A 170 -22.45 -25.86 -24.57
CA LEU A 170 -23.42 -25.29 -23.65
C LEU A 170 -24.32 -24.26 -24.35
N TYR A 171 -23.73 -23.33 -25.14
CA TYR A 171 -24.47 -22.34 -25.90
C TYR A 171 -25.42 -22.96 -26.95
N LYS A 172 -25.10 -24.11 -27.53
CA LYS A 172 -26.00 -24.80 -28.49
C LYS A 172 -27.34 -25.16 -27.85
N HIS A 173 -27.36 -25.45 -26.55
CA HIS A 173 -28.57 -25.81 -25.81
C HIS A 173 -29.29 -24.60 -25.20
N HIS A 174 -28.57 -23.50 -24.96
CA HIS A 174 -29.04 -22.29 -24.29
C HIS A 174 -28.73 -21.05 -25.11
N ARG A 175 -29.47 -20.85 -26.19
CA ARG A 175 -29.24 -19.76 -27.17
C ARG A 175 -29.60 -18.36 -26.67
N ASP A 176 -30.33 -18.29 -25.58
CA ASP A 176 -30.80 -17.07 -24.91
C ASP A 176 -29.80 -16.57 -23.83
N ARG A 177 -28.73 -17.31 -23.56
CA ARG A 177 -27.73 -16.96 -22.52
C ARG A 177 -26.58 -16.15 -23.10
N SER A 178 -26.68 -14.83 -23.02
CA SER A 178 -25.63 -13.90 -23.44
C SER A 178 -24.37 -13.92 -22.55
N ASP A 179 -24.52 -14.35 -21.29
CA ASP A 179 -23.38 -14.54 -20.38
C ASP A 179 -22.38 -15.58 -20.88
N ILE A 180 -22.86 -16.67 -21.49
CA ILE A 180 -22.01 -17.68 -22.16
C ILE A 180 -21.23 -17.06 -23.32
N LEU A 181 -21.89 -16.22 -24.13
CA LEU A 181 -21.24 -15.51 -25.23
C LEU A 181 -20.17 -14.55 -24.76
N SER A 182 -20.39 -13.91 -23.60
CA SER A 182 -19.39 -13.04 -22.96
C SER A 182 -18.13 -13.81 -22.57
N VAL A 183 -18.28 -15.00 -21.98
CA VAL A 183 -17.15 -15.89 -21.65
C VAL A 183 -16.45 -16.36 -22.93
N LEU A 184 -17.18 -16.80 -23.93
CA LEU A 184 -16.63 -17.21 -25.23
C LEU A 184 -15.83 -16.07 -25.88
N THR A 185 -16.34 -14.83 -25.82
CA THR A 185 -15.63 -13.66 -26.36
C THR A 185 -14.27 -13.46 -25.68
N GLN A 186 -14.19 -13.65 -24.36
CA GLN A 186 -12.91 -13.58 -23.63
C GLN A 186 -11.96 -14.73 -23.98
N LEU A 187 -12.48 -15.94 -24.12
CA LEU A 187 -11.68 -17.10 -24.51
C LEU A 187 -11.13 -16.96 -25.93
N TYR A 188 -11.95 -16.55 -26.89
CA TYR A 188 -11.51 -16.26 -28.26
C TYR A 188 -10.51 -15.10 -28.32
N ARG A 189 -10.60 -14.13 -27.39
CA ARG A 189 -9.58 -13.07 -27.27
C ARG A 189 -8.22 -13.64 -26.89
N HIS A 190 -8.17 -14.60 -25.96
CA HIS A 190 -6.93 -15.31 -25.61
C HIS A 190 -6.32 -16.04 -26.80
N GLU A 191 -7.15 -16.71 -27.59
CA GLU A 191 -6.74 -17.42 -28.80
C GLU A 191 -6.51 -16.48 -30.01
N LYS A 192 -6.79 -15.17 -29.86
CA LYS A 192 -6.74 -14.15 -30.92
C LYS A 192 -7.64 -14.47 -32.12
N ASP A 193 -8.72 -15.19 -31.88
CA ASP A 193 -9.73 -15.53 -32.89
C ASP A 193 -10.78 -14.43 -32.99
N TYR A 194 -10.39 -13.36 -33.68
CA TYR A 194 -11.21 -12.16 -33.83
C TYR A 194 -12.52 -12.39 -34.59
N ASP A 195 -12.55 -13.37 -35.48
CA ASP A 195 -13.75 -13.69 -36.26
C ASP A 195 -14.82 -14.31 -35.36
N ASN A 196 -14.46 -15.25 -34.51
CA ASN A 196 -15.39 -15.82 -33.52
C ASN A 196 -15.76 -14.84 -32.44
N MET A 197 -14.86 -13.90 -32.04
CA MET A 197 -15.24 -12.79 -31.14
C MET A 197 -16.37 -11.95 -31.76
N LEU A 198 -16.25 -11.54 -33.01
CA LEU A 198 -17.28 -10.77 -33.71
C LEU A 198 -18.59 -11.55 -33.80
N ARG A 199 -18.53 -12.84 -34.12
CA ARG A 199 -19.71 -13.70 -34.13
C ARG A 199 -20.41 -13.75 -32.78
N CYS A 200 -19.67 -13.87 -31.67
CA CYS A 200 -20.26 -13.84 -30.33
C CYS A 200 -20.95 -12.49 -30.04
N LEU A 201 -20.30 -11.36 -30.38
CA LEU A 201 -20.86 -10.03 -30.20
C LEU A 201 -22.11 -9.78 -31.09
N GLU A 202 -22.16 -10.36 -32.29
CA GLU A 202 -23.34 -10.32 -33.16
C GLU A 202 -24.50 -11.13 -32.57
N LEU A 203 -24.22 -12.33 -32.03
CA LEU A 203 -25.22 -13.15 -31.35
C LEU A 203 -25.72 -12.50 -30.06
N MET A 204 -24.85 -11.82 -29.31
CA MET A 204 -25.29 -11.02 -28.12
C MET A 204 -26.24 -9.90 -28.55
N GLU A 205 -25.95 -9.22 -29.66
CA GLU A 205 -26.84 -8.18 -30.18
C GLU A 205 -28.19 -8.73 -30.65
N GLU A 206 -28.24 -9.97 -31.16
CA GLU A 206 -29.51 -10.65 -31.51
C GLU A 206 -30.33 -10.99 -30.27
N VAL A 207 -29.69 -11.36 -29.16
CA VAL A 207 -30.36 -11.75 -27.90
C VAL A 207 -30.77 -10.55 -27.08
N ASP A 208 -29.82 -9.63 -26.80
CA ASP A 208 -29.98 -8.53 -25.86
C ASP A 208 -30.39 -7.21 -26.53
N GLY A 209 -30.32 -7.15 -27.87
CA GLY A 209 -30.48 -5.94 -28.65
C GLY A 209 -29.19 -5.16 -28.83
N SER A 210 -29.26 -4.14 -29.71
CA SER A 210 -28.12 -3.25 -29.97
C SER A 210 -27.86 -2.35 -28.76
N SER A 211 -26.59 -2.29 -28.32
CA SER A 211 -26.15 -1.38 -27.26
C SER A 211 -24.86 -0.65 -27.66
N GLU A 212 -24.58 0.43 -26.93
CA GLU A 212 -23.35 1.21 -27.10
C GLU A 212 -22.13 0.36 -26.78
N GLU A 213 -22.20 -0.44 -25.71
CA GLU A 213 -21.14 -1.32 -25.27
C GLU A 213 -20.79 -2.38 -26.33
N LEU A 214 -21.80 -2.99 -26.94
CA LEU A 214 -21.60 -3.97 -28.01
C LEU A 214 -21.00 -3.33 -29.27
N THR A 215 -21.43 -2.12 -29.61
CA THR A 215 -20.89 -1.38 -30.77
C THR A 215 -19.41 -1.03 -30.54
N LEU A 216 -19.05 -0.58 -29.32
CA LEU A 216 -17.66 -0.31 -28.94
C LEU A 216 -16.83 -1.58 -28.87
N ALA A 217 -17.41 -2.67 -28.36
CA ALA A 217 -16.73 -3.97 -28.34
C ALA A 217 -16.40 -4.45 -29.76
N LYS A 218 -17.35 -4.37 -30.68
CA LYS A 218 -17.13 -4.70 -32.10
C LYS A 218 -16.05 -3.80 -32.73
N MET A 219 -16.09 -2.50 -32.46
CA MET A 219 -15.05 -1.57 -32.93
C MET A 219 -13.66 -2.00 -32.46
N ASN A 220 -13.52 -2.31 -31.15
CA ASN A 220 -12.24 -2.77 -30.60
C ASN A 220 -11.76 -4.07 -31.25
N VAL A 221 -12.66 -5.01 -31.53
CA VAL A 221 -12.28 -6.25 -32.22
C VAL A 221 -11.83 -5.98 -33.65
N TYR A 222 -12.51 -5.07 -34.39
CA TYR A 222 -12.07 -4.65 -35.72
C TYR A 222 -10.69 -3.98 -35.69
N GLU A 223 -10.38 -3.18 -34.69
CA GLU A 223 -9.04 -2.61 -34.47
C GLU A 223 -7.98 -3.72 -34.26
N LEU A 224 -8.27 -4.68 -33.37
CA LEU A 224 -7.37 -5.82 -33.13
C LEU A 224 -7.14 -6.65 -34.42
N LYS A 225 -8.16 -6.77 -35.28
CA LYS A 225 -8.09 -7.45 -36.55
C LYS A 225 -7.37 -6.62 -37.64
N GLY A 226 -7.20 -5.31 -37.43
CA GLY A 226 -6.63 -4.36 -38.37
C GLY A 226 -7.64 -3.89 -39.45
N ASP A 227 -8.93 -4.18 -39.29
CA ASP A 227 -9.99 -3.70 -40.20
C ASP A 227 -10.45 -2.30 -39.84
N ARG A 228 -9.62 -1.32 -40.16
CA ARG A 228 -9.87 0.10 -39.91
C ARG A 228 -11.17 0.60 -40.56
N LYS A 229 -11.60 0.01 -41.65
CA LYS A 229 -12.83 0.41 -42.34
C LYS A 229 -14.06 0.05 -41.51
N MET A 230 -14.10 -1.15 -40.98
CA MET A 230 -15.20 -1.59 -40.13
C MET A 230 -15.16 -0.92 -38.76
N ALA A 231 -13.98 -0.72 -38.15
CA ALA A 231 -13.83 0.05 -36.90
C ALA A 231 -14.39 1.49 -37.05
N TYR A 232 -14.04 2.19 -38.12
CA TYR A 232 -14.60 3.49 -38.45
C TYR A 232 -16.14 3.45 -38.59
N LYS A 233 -16.67 2.42 -39.27
CA LYS A 233 -18.12 2.26 -39.48
C LYS A 233 -18.87 2.13 -38.13
N GLN A 234 -18.31 1.37 -37.17
CA GLN A 234 -18.91 1.23 -35.83
C GLN A 234 -18.92 2.56 -35.08
N LEU A 235 -17.77 3.26 -35.00
CA LEU A 235 -17.71 4.57 -34.35
C LEU A 235 -18.61 5.62 -35.01
N ARG A 236 -18.67 5.60 -36.35
CA ARG A 236 -19.54 6.51 -37.09
C ARG A 236 -21.03 6.25 -36.78
N SER A 237 -21.41 4.98 -36.67
CA SER A 237 -22.77 4.56 -36.31
C SER A 237 -23.17 5.11 -34.94
N LEU A 238 -22.26 5.11 -33.95
CA LEU A 238 -22.53 5.72 -32.62
C LEU A 238 -22.79 7.22 -32.71
N VAL A 239 -21.96 7.94 -33.49
CA VAL A 239 -22.16 9.39 -33.68
C VAL A 239 -23.47 9.70 -34.38
N ASP A 240 -23.87 8.89 -35.36
CA ASP A 240 -25.08 9.11 -36.14
C ASP A 240 -26.35 8.74 -35.36
N SER A 241 -26.29 7.72 -34.49
CA SER A 241 -27.41 7.35 -33.60
C SER A 241 -27.55 8.24 -32.37
N HIS A 242 -26.45 8.89 -31.93
CA HIS A 242 -26.42 9.77 -30.76
C HIS A 242 -25.85 11.17 -31.10
N PRO A 243 -26.53 11.97 -31.95
CA PRO A 243 -25.97 13.22 -32.47
C PRO A 243 -25.77 14.30 -31.40
N ASN A 244 -26.48 14.19 -30.28
CA ASN A 244 -26.39 15.13 -29.14
C ASN A 244 -25.34 14.73 -28.10
N GLU A 245 -24.69 13.56 -28.26
CA GLU A 245 -23.68 13.10 -27.31
C GLU A 245 -22.26 13.49 -27.79
N PRO A 246 -21.62 14.50 -27.18
CA PRO A 246 -20.34 15.00 -27.63
C PRO A 246 -19.21 13.98 -27.47
N ASN A 247 -19.32 13.06 -26.51
CA ASN A 247 -18.28 12.07 -26.24
C ASN A 247 -18.01 11.14 -27.42
N TYR A 248 -19.04 10.73 -28.18
CA TYR A 248 -18.85 9.90 -29.37
C TYR A 248 -18.18 10.65 -30.51
N LYS A 249 -18.46 11.96 -30.64
CA LYS A 249 -17.72 12.83 -31.59
C LYS A 249 -16.23 12.88 -31.25
N VAL A 250 -15.92 13.00 -29.95
CA VAL A 250 -14.53 13.01 -29.46
C VAL A 250 -13.87 11.68 -29.69
N MET A 251 -14.52 10.56 -29.40
CA MET A 251 -13.99 9.20 -29.64
C MET A 251 -13.67 8.99 -31.12
N LEU A 252 -14.59 9.32 -32.01
CA LEU A 252 -14.37 9.24 -33.44
C LEU A 252 -13.25 10.20 -33.89
N GLY A 253 -13.21 11.41 -33.32
CA GLY A 253 -12.15 12.38 -33.57
C GLY A 253 -10.77 11.86 -33.18
N ASN A 254 -10.64 11.28 -32.01
CA ASN A 254 -9.39 10.67 -31.54
C ASN A 254 -8.95 9.51 -32.43
N TRP A 255 -9.90 8.65 -32.81
CA TRP A 255 -9.63 7.56 -33.76
C TRP A 255 -9.14 8.09 -35.13
N LEU A 256 -9.78 9.15 -35.65
CA LEU A 256 -9.37 9.77 -36.90
C LEU A 256 -7.98 10.41 -36.80
N LEU A 257 -7.67 11.03 -35.68
CA LEU A 257 -6.34 11.62 -35.42
C LEU A 257 -5.25 10.56 -35.44
N GLN A 258 -5.47 9.42 -34.80
CA GLN A 258 -4.55 8.27 -34.78
C GLN A 258 -4.37 7.65 -36.19
N ASN A 259 -5.35 7.82 -37.07
CA ASN A 259 -5.33 7.34 -38.46
C ASN A 259 -4.98 8.46 -39.46
N ASP A 260 -4.25 9.49 -39.05
CA ASP A 260 -3.75 10.61 -39.86
C ASP A 260 -4.83 11.46 -40.58
N ARG A 261 -6.10 11.32 -40.19
CA ARG A 261 -7.21 12.11 -40.74
C ARG A 261 -7.43 13.40 -39.90
N LYS A 262 -6.39 14.21 -39.74
CA LYS A 262 -6.31 15.37 -38.86
C LYS A 262 -7.43 16.40 -39.09
N ASN A 263 -7.75 16.70 -40.34
CA ASN A 263 -8.80 17.68 -40.64
C ASN A 263 -10.22 17.23 -40.24
N ASP A 264 -10.50 15.95 -40.40
CA ASP A 264 -11.81 15.40 -40.00
C ASP A 264 -11.90 15.31 -38.47
N ALA A 265 -10.82 14.93 -37.79
CA ALA A 265 -10.70 14.95 -36.33
C ALA A 265 -11.00 16.35 -35.77
N TYR A 266 -10.35 17.37 -36.35
CA TYR A 266 -10.56 18.76 -35.94
C TYR A 266 -12.02 19.21 -36.00
N LYS A 267 -12.74 18.86 -37.08
CA LYS A 267 -14.18 19.18 -37.24
C LYS A 267 -15.02 18.55 -36.13
N LEU A 268 -14.71 17.32 -35.75
CA LEU A 268 -15.42 16.61 -34.70
C LEU A 268 -15.12 17.18 -33.30
N PHE A 269 -13.85 17.50 -33.01
CA PHE A 269 -13.49 18.13 -31.75
C PHE A 269 -14.14 19.50 -31.58
N THR A 270 -14.12 20.34 -32.62
CA THR A 270 -14.79 21.65 -32.59
C THR A 270 -16.30 21.50 -32.42
N ALA A 271 -16.94 20.59 -33.13
CA ALA A 271 -18.37 20.32 -32.98
C ALA A 271 -18.73 19.77 -31.60
N ALA A 272 -17.82 18.99 -30.97
CA ALA A 272 -18.03 18.50 -29.61
C ALA A 272 -17.91 19.64 -28.56
N VAL A 273 -16.92 20.54 -28.71
CA VAL A 273 -16.75 21.72 -27.83
C VAL A 273 -17.87 22.74 -28.05
N GLU A 274 -18.41 22.88 -29.27
CA GLU A 274 -19.60 23.73 -29.53
C GLU A 274 -20.87 23.17 -28.87
N ALA A 275 -21.04 21.84 -28.87
CA ALA A 275 -22.18 21.17 -28.23
C ALA A 275 -22.11 21.22 -26.71
N ASP A 276 -20.94 21.01 -26.14
CA ASP A 276 -20.68 21.17 -24.70
C ASP A 276 -19.35 21.92 -24.48
N PRO A 277 -19.44 23.24 -24.29
CA PRO A 277 -18.28 24.09 -24.10
C PRO A 277 -17.45 23.81 -22.85
N GLU A 278 -17.99 23.04 -21.90
CA GLU A 278 -17.32 22.72 -20.64
C GLU A 278 -16.92 21.23 -20.55
N SER A 279 -17.18 20.45 -21.60
CA SER A 279 -16.75 19.06 -21.65
C SER A 279 -15.24 18.94 -21.55
N GLU A 280 -14.76 18.41 -20.43
CA GLU A 280 -13.33 18.16 -20.17
C GLU A 280 -12.72 17.29 -21.27
N TYR A 281 -13.45 16.23 -21.69
CA TYR A 281 -12.98 15.29 -22.70
C TYR A 281 -12.85 15.96 -24.07
N ALA A 282 -13.80 16.81 -24.45
CA ALA A 282 -13.72 17.53 -25.71
C ALA A 282 -12.61 18.59 -25.71
N LEU A 283 -12.48 19.33 -24.61
CA LEU A 283 -11.45 20.36 -24.46
C LEU A 283 -10.03 19.76 -24.45
N THR A 284 -9.81 18.67 -23.73
CA THR A 284 -8.49 18.00 -23.67
C THR A 284 -8.11 17.40 -25.03
N SER A 285 -9.05 16.77 -25.74
CA SER A 285 -8.76 16.23 -27.07
C SER A 285 -8.47 17.31 -28.10
N LEU A 286 -9.16 18.45 -28.03
CA LEU A 286 -8.85 19.60 -28.89
C LEU A 286 -7.51 20.25 -28.52
N TYR A 287 -7.15 20.28 -27.24
CA TYR A 287 -5.84 20.74 -26.75
C TYR A 287 -4.72 19.86 -27.33
N ASP A 288 -4.86 18.54 -27.24
CA ASP A 288 -3.90 17.59 -27.78
C ASP A 288 -3.75 17.74 -29.30
N TYR A 289 -4.86 17.97 -30.01
CA TYR A 289 -4.82 18.27 -31.43
C TYR A 289 -4.02 19.52 -31.74
N TYR A 290 -4.24 20.64 -31.00
CA TYR A 290 -3.50 21.89 -31.23
C TYR A 290 -2.02 21.73 -30.94
N ARG A 291 -1.66 20.97 -29.93
CA ARG A 291 -0.27 20.62 -29.60
C ARG A 291 0.41 19.86 -30.74
N GLN A 292 -0.22 18.81 -31.22
CA GLN A 292 0.30 18.01 -32.33
C GLN A 292 0.37 18.76 -33.66
N ALA A 293 -0.48 19.78 -33.83
CA ALA A 293 -0.51 20.64 -35.01
C ALA A 293 0.45 21.83 -34.92
N GLY A 294 1.23 22.00 -33.82
CA GLY A 294 2.13 23.13 -33.61
C GLY A 294 1.40 24.46 -33.44
N ARG A 295 0.15 24.45 -32.99
CA ARG A 295 -0.66 25.67 -32.78
C ARG A 295 -0.56 26.11 -31.32
N ASP A 296 0.65 26.46 -30.89
CA ASP A 296 1.00 26.68 -29.48
C ASP A 296 0.14 27.75 -28.79
N SER A 297 -0.18 28.86 -29.48
CA SER A 297 -1.03 29.91 -28.91
C SER A 297 -2.45 29.43 -28.58
N LEU A 298 -3.06 28.63 -29.47
CA LEU A 298 -4.38 28.05 -29.27
C LEU A 298 -4.36 26.98 -28.18
N ALA A 299 -3.31 26.16 -28.17
CA ALA A 299 -3.11 25.15 -27.14
C ALA A 299 -2.98 25.82 -25.76
N THR A 300 -2.19 26.88 -25.62
CA THR A 300 -2.04 27.64 -24.36
C THR A 300 -3.37 28.23 -23.87
N GLN A 301 -4.14 28.85 -24.76
CA GLN A 301 -5.46 29.41 -24.40
C GLN A 301 -6.41 28.31 -23.91
N LEU A 302 -6.41 27.18 -24.58
CA LEU A 302 -7.30 26.07 -24.22
C LEU A 302 -6.84 25.38 -22.93
N ARG A 303 -5.55 25.20 -22.73
CA ARG A 303 -4.94 24.73 -21.47
C ARG A 303 -5.38 25.61 -20.30
N ASP A 304 -5.24 26.93 -20.42
CA ASP A 304 -5.64 27.86 -19.38
C ASP A 304 -7.13 27.75 -19.07
N ARG A 305 -7.99 27.59 -20.09
CA ARG A 305 -9.41 27.35 -19.92
C ARG A 305 -9.69 26.07 -19.14
N ILE A 306 -9.01 24.96 -19.45
CA ILE A 306 -9.14 23.68 -18.76
C ILE A 306 -8.68 23.80 -17.31
N LEU A 307 -7.50 24.38 -17.08
CA LEU A 307 -6.90 24.49 -15.74
C LEU A 307 -7.69 25.42 -14.80
N LEU A 308 -8.29 26.48 -15.35
CA LEU A 308 -9.07 27.45 -14.57
C LEU A 308 -10.53 27.03 -14.35
N SER A 309 -11.02 26.01 -15.05
CA SER A 309 -12.37 25.50 -14.85
C SER A 309 -12.50 24.73 -13.51
N ALA A 310 -13.50 25.07 -12.71
CA ALA A 310 -13.84 24.33 -11.49
C ALA A 310 -14.39 22.92 -11.77
N LYS A 311 -14.85 22.64 -13.00
CA LYS A 311 -15.41 21.36 -13.41
C LYS A 311 -14.35 20.35 -13.85
N THR A 312 -13.16 20.81 -14.20
CA THR A 312 -12.06 19.92 -14.62
C THR A 312 -11.60 19.06 -13.45
N ASN A 313 -11.49 17.76 -13.71
CA ASN A 313 -11.03 16.79 -12.72
C ASN A 313 -9.59 17.11 -12.27
N ILE A 314 -9.32 16.93 -10.98
CA ILE A 314 -8.00 17.21 -10.39
C ILE A 314 -6.88 16.38 -11.04
N LYS A 315 -7.16 15.13 -11.47
CA LYS A 315 -6.16 14.31 -12.18
C LYS A 315 -5.72 14.96 -13.49
N THR A 316 -6.67 15.51 -14.25
CA THR A 316 -6.37 16.24 -15.49
C THR A 316 -5.60 17.52 -15.20
N LYS A 317 -6.02 18.31 -14.21
CA LYS A 317 -5.27 19.49 -13.77
C LYS A 317 -3.83 19.15 -13.38
N THR A 318 -3.64 18.12 -12.55
CA THR A 318 -2.31 17.66 -12.10
C THR A 318 -1.44 17.22 -13.28
N SER A 319 -1.98 16.45 -14.21
CA SER A 319 -1.25 15.99 -15.41
C SER A 319 -0.83 17.17 -16.30
N MET A 320 -1.72 18.14 -16.51
CA MET A 320 -1.42 19.30 -17.32
C MET A 320 -0.44 20.26 -16.64
N VAL A 321 -0.56 20.46 -15.31
CA VAL A 321 0.40 21.26 -14.53
C VAL A 321 1.78 20.61 -14.57
N LYS A 322 1.85 19.28 -14.40
CA LYS A 322 3.12 18.54 -14.55
C LYS A 322 3.75 18.79 -15.92
N GLN A 323 2.97 18.69 -16.99
CA GLN A 323 3.47 18.97 -18.34
C GLN A 323 4.00 20.40 -18.46
N VAL A 324 3.29 21.41 -17.89
CA VAL A 324 3.77 22.80 -17.88
C VAL A 324 5.08 22.95 -17.11
N ILE A 325 5.23 22.23 -15.99
CA ILE A 325 6.48 22.22 -15.22
C ILE A 325 7.61 21.61 -16.05
N ASP A 326 7.39 20.45 -16.67
CA ASP A 326 8.39 19.76 -17.48
C ASP A 326 8.85 20.63 -18.66
N GLU A 327 7.92 21.33 -19.33
CA GLU A 327 8.21 22.26 -20.41
C GLU A 327 8.98 23.50 -19.91
N ASN A 328 8.61 24.03 -18.75
CA ASN A 328 9.30 25.16 -18.13
C ASN A 328 10.73 24.79 -17.72
N GLU A 329 10.94 23.62 -17.12
CA GLU A 329 12.27 23.14 -16.74
C GLU A 329 13.17 22.93 -17.98
N ALA A 330 12.61 22.44 -19.08
CA ALA A 330 13.34 22.32 -20.36
C ALA A 330 13.77 23.69 -20.95
N GLN A 331 13.09 24.79 -20.56
CA GLN A 331 13.36 26.14 -21.02
C GLN A 331 14.17 26.99 -20.03
N GLY A 332 14.69 26.39 -18.96
CA GLY A 332 15.53 27.08 -17.97
C GLY A 332 14.92 27.18 -16.58
N GLY A 333 13.71 26.69 -16.37
CA GLY A 333 13.12 26.48 -15.05
C GLY A 333 12.72 27.74 -14.29
N ASP A 334 12.29 28.80 -14.97
CA ASP A 334 11.77 30.00 -14.31
C ASP A 334 10.48 29.73 -13.57
N SER A 335 10.55 29.69 -12.23
CA SER A 335 9.40 29.40 -11.37
C SER A 335 8.28 30.45 -11.43
N THR A 336 8.56 31.66 -11.86
CA THR A 336 7.61 32.79 -11.86
C THR A 336 6.39 32.50 -12.73
N GLN A 337 6.61 31.90 -13.91
CA GLN A 337 5.52 31.58 -14.85
C GLN A 337 4.59 30.50 -14.31
N VAL A 338 5.16 29.44 -13.73
CA VAL A 338 4.38 28.34 -13.17
C VAL A 338 3.60 28.79 -11.93
N LEU A 339 4.24 29.58 -11.04
CA LEU A 339 3.57 30.15 -9.88
C LEU A 339 2.42 31.06 -10.28
N ALA A 340 2.62 31.94 -11.27
CA ALA A 340 1.55 32.80 -11.77
C ALA A 340 0.34 32.00 -12.32
N LEU A 341 0.60 30.85 -12.94
CA LEU A 341 -0.45 29.95 -13.39
C LEU A 341 -1.19 29.32 -12.19
N LEU A 342 -0.45 28.81 -11.20
CA LEU A 342 -1.02 28.21 -10.00
C LEU A 342 -1.81 29.23 -9.17
N ASP A 343 -1.33 30.47 -9.03
CA ASP A 343 -2.04 31.57 -8.38
C ASP A 343 -3.39 31.87 -9.09
N ARG A 344 -3.40 31.85 -10.43
CA ARG A 344 -4.65 32.02 -11.21
C ARG A 344 -5.61 30.84 -11.00
N MET A 345 -5.08 29.62 -10.88
CA MET A 345 -5.90 28.42 -10.58
C MET A 345 -6.53 28.52 -9.18
N GLU A 346 -5.79 28.95 -8.17
CA GLU A 346 -6.31 29.21 -6.82
C GLU A 346 -7.37 30.29 -6.81
N GLN A 347 -7.15 31.40 -7.52
CA GLN A 347 -8.15 32.48 -7.66
C GLN A 347 -9.42 32.00 -8.34
N ALA A 348 -9.33 31.12 -9.32
CA ALA A 348 -10.47 30.53 -10.01
C ALA A 348 -11.22 29.48 -9.16
N SER A 349 -10.53 28.84 -8.24
CA SER A 349 -11.06 27.79 -7.37
C SER A 349 -10.56 27.92 -5.92
N PRO A 350 -10.93 28.99 -5.19
CA PRO A 350 -10.31 29.34 -3.90
C PRO A 350 -10.68 28.38 -2.75
N LYS A 351 -11.63 27.46 -2.97
CA LYS A 351 -12.03 26.43 -2.01
C LYS A 351 -11.57 25.02 -2.41
N ASP A 352 -10.72 24.92 -3.43
CA ASP A 352 -10.17 23.64 -3.87
C ASP A 352 -8.82 23.38 -3.22
N ALA A 353 -8.81 22.62 -2.14
CA ALA A 353 -7.60 22.24 -1.42
C ALA A 353 -6.56 21.52 -2.29
N ASN A 354 -7.01 20.81 -3.35
CA ASN A 354 -6.09 20.10 -4.24
C ASN A 354 -5.32 21.08 -5.12
N VAL A 355 -5.95 22.19 -5.58
CA VAL A 355 -5.26 23.24 -6.33
C VAL A 355 -4.25 23.94 -5.44
N ALA A 356 -4.63 24.30 -4.21
CA ALA A 356 -3.70 24.89 -3.23
C ALA A 356 -2.53 23.94 -2.93
N MET A 357 -2.80 22.63 -2.86
CA MET A 357 -1.75 21.62 -2.66
C MET A 357 -0.78 21.52 -3.83
N LEU A 358 -1.25 21.65 -5.09
CA LEU A 358 -0.35 21.70 -6.26
C LEU A 358 0.65 22.83 -6.15
N ARG A 359 0.21 24.01 -5.65
CA ARG A 359 1.09 25.17 -5.43
C ARG A 359 2.12 24.90 -4.34
N ALA A 360 1.71 24.35 -3.19
CA ALA A 360 2.62 24.02 -2.10
C ALA A 360 3.67 22.99 -2.53
N VAL A 361 3.27 21.94 -3.26
CA VAL A 361 4.16 20.90 -3.80
C VAL A 361 5.15 21.51 -4.82
N TYR A 362 4.70 22.41 -5.68
CA TYR A 362 5.61 23.08 -6.63
C TYR A 362 6.64 23.97 -5.92
N MET A 363 6.23 24.72 -4.89
CA MET A 363 7.16 25.52 -4.08
C MET A 363 8.22 24.64 -3.39
N GLU A 364 7.82 23.47 -2.90
CA GLU A 364 8.75 22.49 -2.34
C GLU A 364 9.72 21.93 -3.39
N LEU A 365 9.21 21.58 -4.58
CA LEU A 365 10.03 21.10 -5.71
C LEU A 365 11.10 22.12 -6.08
N LYS A 366 10.77 23.40 -6.05
CA LYS A 366 11.70 24.53 -6.34
C LYS A 366 12.55 24.92 -5.14
N LYS A 367 12.49 24.18 -4.04
CA LYS A 367 13.25 24.45 -2.80
C LYS A 367 13.10 25.91 -2.34
N MET A 368 11.89 26.43 -2.38
CA MET A 368 11.58 27.75 -1.86
C MET A 368 11.77 27.79 -0.33
N PRO A 369 11.92 28.99 0.27
CA PRO A 369 12.09 29.12 1.71
C PRO A 369 11.01 28.37 2.48
N ASP A 370 11.40 27.61 3.49
CA ASP A 370 10.48 26.77 4.28
C ASP A 370 9.31 27.58 4.86
N SER A 371 9.54 28.84 5.25
CA SER A 371 8.46 29.73 5.71
C SER A 371 7.38 29.97 4.66
N THR A 372 7.76 30.06 3.38
CA THR A 372 6.81 30.24 2.26
C THR A 372 6.02 28.96 2.01
N VAL A 373 6.69 27.80 2.07
CA VAL A 373 6.05 26.48 1.93
C VAL A 373 5.09 26.22 3.08
N CYS A 374 5.49 26.53 4.33
CA CYS A 374 4.62 26.41 5.50
C CYS A 374 3.35 27.26 5.35
N HIS A 375 3.46 28.50 4.82
CA HIS A 375 2.29 29.33 4.58
C HIS A 375 1.34 28.72 3.53
N ALA A 376 1.89 28.20 2.43
CA ALA A 376 1.08 27.52 1.42
C ALA A 376 0.39 26.25 1.96
N LEU A 377 1.09 25.45 2.76
CA LEU A 377 0.51 24.27 3.42
C LEU A 377 -0.57 24.67 4.42
N GLN A 378 -0.40 25.78 5.17
CA GLN A 378 -1.42 26.29 6.07
C GLN A 378 -2.68 26.70 5.30
N GLN A 379 -2.56 27.31 4.13
CA GLN A 379 -3.71 27.62 3.26
C GLN A 379 -4.48 26.36 2.84
N VAL A 380 -3.77 25.26 2.52
CA VAL A 380 -4.42 23.96 2.25
C VAL A 380 -5.22 23.47 3.47
N ILE A 381 -4.62 23.55 4.67
CA ILE A 381 -5.24 23.12 5.92
C ILE A 381 -6.47 24.00 6.26
N ASP A 382 -6.42 25.29 6.00
CA ASP A 382 -7.54 26.22 6.22
C ASP A 382 -8.74 25.89 5.33
N ILE A 383 -8.49 25.40 4.11
CA ILE A 383 -9.53 24.94 3.16
C ILE A 383 -10.05 23.55 3.52
N SER A 384 -9.16 22.63 3.86
CA SER A 384 -9.47 21.22 4.19
C SER A 384 -8.74 20.83 5.49
N PRO A 385 -9.37 21.06 6.64
CA PRO A 385 -8.77 20.78 7.94
C PRO A 385 -8.44 19.31 8.21
N ASP A 386 -9.05 18.41 7.47
CA ASP A 386 -8.84 16.95 7.48
C ASP A 386 -7.79 16.46 6.48
N ASN A 387 -7.04 17.38 5.85
CA ASN A 387 -5.96 17.00 4.93
C ASN A 387 -4.71 16.53 5.69
N ALA A 388 -4.62 15.22 5.93
CA ALA A 388 -3.49 14.60 6.64
C ALA A 388 -2.14 14.89 5.96
N SER A 389 -2.08 14.86 4.63
CA SER A 389 -0.85 15.08 3.88
C SER A 389 -0.29 16.50 4.08
N ALA A 390 -1.14 17.53 3.99
CA ALA A 390 -0.71 18.90 4.22
C ALA A 390 -0.23 19.12 5.66
N ARG A 391 -0.94 18.53 6.64
CA ARG A 391 -0.58 18.61 8.05
C ARG A 391 0.76 17.95 8.35
N LEU A 392 0.99 16.73 7.82
CA LEU A 392 2.26 16.03 8.00
C LEU A 392 3.43 16.78 7.34
N GLN A 393 3.24 17.30 6.12
CA GLN A 393 4.27 18.12 5.46
C GLN A 393 4.57 19.39 6.25
N LEU A 394 3.56 20.06 6.80
CA LEU A 394 3.76 21.23 7.66
C LEU A 394 4.62 20.89 8.88
N LEU A 395 4.32 19.80 9.57
CA LEU A 395 5.08 19.34 10.74
C LEU A 395 6.53 19.00 10.36
N GLN A 396 6.73 18.32 9.24
CA GLN A 396 8.07 18.01 8.72
C GLN A 396 8.89 19.26 8.40
N LYS A 397 8.25 20.33 7.91
CA LYS A 397 8.91 21.62 7.66
C LYS A 397 9.23 22.40 8.92
N LEU A 398 8.36 22.35 9.92
CA LEU A 398 8.56 23.02 11.20
C LEU A 398 9.65 22.34 12.04
N TRP A 399 9.89 21.03 11.86
CA TRP A 399 10.83 20.24 12.64
C TRP A 399 12.28 20.76 12.56
N PRO A 400 12.92 20.92 11.38
CA PRO A 400 14.29 21.42 11.28
C PRO A 400 14.43 22.91 11.70
N MET A 401 13.31 23.62 11.80
CA MET A 401 13.27 24.99 12.27
C MET A 401 13.20 25.08 13.81
N GLU A 402 13.14 23.95 14.50
CA GLU A 402 13.01 23.82 15.98
C GLU A 402 11.83 24.62 16.55
N ARG A 403 10.76 24.79 15.75
CA ARG A 403 9.55 25.54 16.15
C ARG A 403 8.61 24.66 16.97
N TRP A 404 9.07 24.24 18.15
CA TRP A 404 8.37 23.26 18.98
C TRP A 404 6.95 23.65 19.37
N ASP A 405 6.72 24.93 19.71
CA ASP A 405 5.38 25.41 20.05
C ASP A 405 4.41 25.35 18.88
N ASP A 406 4.88 25.62 17.68
CA ASP A 406 4.06 25.51 16.47
C ASP A 406 3.77 24.05 16.12
N ILE A 407 4.73 23.13 16.32
CA ILE A 407 4.53 21.70 16.13
C ILE A 407 3.49 21.18 17.13
N ILE A 408 3.56 21.58 18.41
CA ILE A 408 2.57 21.23 19.43
C ILE A 408 1.18 21.71 19.03
N ALA A 409 1.05 22.97 18.61
CA ALA A 409 -0.22 23.55 18.20
C ALA A 409 -0.79 22.84 16.96
N ALA A 410 0.04 22.65 15.91
CA ALA A 410 -0.36 22.01 14.65
C ALA A 410 -0.75 20.54 14.86
N SER A 411 0.04 19.79 15.65
CA SER A 411 -0.25 18.38 15.96
C SER A 411 -1.52 18.23 16.80
N SER A 412 -1.68 19.08 17.83
CA SER A 412 -2.89 19.07 18.68
C SER A 412 -4.15 19.38 17.88
N GLN A 413 -4.06 20.33 16.94
CA GLN A 413 -5.16 20.61 16.02
C GLN A 413 -5.41 19.44 15.05
N ALA A 414 -4.34 18.83 14.52
CA ALA A 414 -4.45 17.69 13.61
C ALA A 414 -5.20 16.52 14.24
N ILE A 415 -4.89 16.18 15.48
CA ILE A 415 -5.56 15.12 16.27
C ILE A 415 -7.06 15.37 16.44
N GLN A 416 -7.53 16.62 16.46
CA GLN A 416 -8.96 16.92 16.57
C GLN A 416 -9.73 16.56 15.27
N TYR A 417 -9.08 16.66 14.11
CA TYR A 417 -9.70 16.37 12.81
C TYR A 417 -9.44 14.93 12.35
N ILE A 418 -8.30 14.35 12.74
CA ILE A 418 -7.83 13.04 12.28
C ILE A 418 -7.24 12.31 13.50
N PRO A 419 -8.08 11.83 14.43
CA PRO A 419 -7.63 11.24 15.69
C PRO A 419 -6.95 9.88 15.55
N ASP A 420 -7.17 9.17 14.45
CA ASP A 420 -6.63 7.84 14.15
C ASP A 420 -5.24 7.87 13.47
N GLU A 421 -4.73 9.07 13.10
CA GLU A 421 -3.40 9.19 12.50
C GLU A 421 -2.32 9.30 13.58
N MET A 422 -1.64 8.20 13.84
CA MET A 422 -0.60 8.07 14.87
C MET A 422 0.55 9.07 14.72
N ALA A 423 0.88 9.50 13.50
CA ALA A 423 1.98 10.42 13.26
C ALA A 423 1.82 11.76 13.96
N PHE A 424 0.59 12.24 14.15
CA PHE A 424 0.34 13.49 14.87
C PHE A 424 0.66 13.39 16.36
N TYR A 425 0.37 12.26 16.99
CA TYR A 425 0.76 11.99 18.38
C TYR A 425 2.29 11.85 18.52
N TYR A 426 2.93 11.28 17.51
CA TYR A 426 4.38 11.14 17.46
C TYR A 426 5.07 12.51 17.46
N PHE A 427 4.69 13.40 16.52
CA PHE A 427 5.22 14.76 16.46
C PHE A 427 4.90 15.56 17.73
N LEU A 428 3.67 15.42 18.27
CA LEU A 428 3.27 16.06 19.53
C LEU A 428 4.15 15.60 20.69
N GLY A 429 4.34 14.29 20.84
CA GLY A 429 5.16 13.71 21.89
C GLY A 429 6.62 14.12 21.78
N LEU A 430 7.19 14.07 20.58
CA LEU A 430 8.57 14.49 20.33
C LEU A 430 8.77 15.99 20.61
N ALA A 431 7.85 16.86 20.22
CA ALA A 431 7.95 18.29 20.46
C ALA A 431 7.91 18.63 21.95
N HIS A 432 7.01 18.00 22.71
CA HIS A 432 7.00 18.11 24.17
C HIS A 432 8.30 17.58 24.80
N TYR A 433 8.82 16.47 24.26
CA TYR A 433 10.09 15.91 24.74
C TYR A 433 11.27 16.87 24.52
N GLN A 434 11.36 17.51 23.35
CA GLN A 434 12.40 18.52 23.06
C GLN A 434 12.34 19.74 23.99
N LYS A 435 11.16 20.04 24.53
CA LYS A 435 10.95 21.10 25.52
C LYS A 435 11.14 20.64 26.98
N ASP A 436 11.66 19.42 27.22
CA ASP A 436 11.80 18.80 28.53
C ASP A 436 10.43 18.61 29.28
N GLU A 437 9.31 18.61 28.55
CA GLU A 437 7.94 18.41 29.06
C GLU A 437 7.58 16.91 29.07
N SER A 438 8.33 16.11 29.84
CA SER A 438 8.28 14.63 29.81
C SER A 438 6.89 14.04 30.09
N ASP A 439 6.07 14.66 30.93
CA ASP A 439 4.71 14.16 31.24
C ASP A 439 3.77 14.33 30.03
N ALA A 440 3.83 15.49 29.37
CA ALA A 440 3.04 15.76 28.17
C ALA A 440 3.47 14.88 27.00
N ALA A 441 4.79 14.66 26.84
CA ALA A 441 5.33 13.74 25.84
C ALA A 441 4.81 12.31 26.04
N LEU A 442 4.86 11.81 27.29
CA LEU A 442 4.39 10.47 27.63
C LEU A 442 2.88 10.31 27.41
N ASP A 443 2.08 11.34 27.75
CA ASP A 443 0.63 11.35 27.46
C ASP A 443 0.36 11.26 25.95
N ALA A 444 1.05 12.08 25.16
CA ALA A 444 0.91 12.06 23.70
C ALA A 444 1.24 10.67 23.11
N PHE A 445 2.36 10.07 23.55
CA PHE A 445 2.75 8.73 23.09
C PHE A 445 1.75 7.65 23.52
N ARG A 446 1.24 7.67 24.74
CA ARG A 446 0.22 6.73 25.24
C ARG A 446 -1.07 6.82 24.42
N ARG A 447 -1.50 8.02 24.08
CA ARG A 447 -2.66 8.24 23.22
C ARG A 447 -2.41 7.72 21.81
N GLY A 448 -1.23 7.98 21.24
CA GLY A 448 -0.86 7.42 19.94
C GLY A 448 -0.86 5.89 19.91
N VAL A 449 -0.39 5.25 20.98
CA VAL A 449 -0.41 3.78 21.12
C VAL A 449 -1.85 3.24 21.22
N SER A 450 -2.83 4.02 21.73
CA SER A 450 -4.24 3.59 21.76
C SER A 450 -4.89 3.51 20.37
N GLU A 451 -4.30 4.13 19.35
CA GLU A 451 -4.77 4.10 17.97
C GLU A 451 -4.15 2.96 17.11
N ILE A 452 -3.40 2.03 17.74
CA ILE A 452 -2.78 0.90 17.04
C ILE A 452 -3.86 -0.02 16.47
N THR A 453 -3.71 -0.38 15.18
CA THR A 453 -4.53 -1.33 14.45
C THR A 453 -3.68 -2.50 13.94
N GLN A 454 -4.32 -3.51 13.32
CA GLN A 454 -3.62 -4.62 12.66
C GLN A 454 -2.80 -4.17 11.43
N GLU A 455 -3.12 -3.01 10.88
CA GLU A 455 -2.46 -2.43 9.70
C GLU A 455 -1.35 -1.44 10.08
N SER A 456 -1.17 -1.15 11.38
CA SER A 456 -0.15 -0.22 11.84
C SER A 456 1.26 -0.73 11.51
N ASN A 457 2.11 0.19 11.04
CA ASN A 457 3.49 -0.14 10.70
C ASN A 457 4.27 -0.56 11.94
N PRO A 458 4.81 -1.81 12.01
CA PRO A 458 5.50 -2.32 13.20
C PRO A 458 6.72 -1.50 13.61
N GLU A 459 7.45 -0.93 12.66
CA GLU A 459 8.61 -0.07 12.94
C GLU A 459 8.18 1.19 13.67
N PHE A 460 7.15 1.84 13.16
CA PHE A 460 6.64 3.08 13.74
C PHE A 460 6.06 2.86 15.15
N VAL A 461 5.29 1.79 15.35
CA VAL A 461 4.79 1.41 16.68
C VAL A 461 5.93 1.12 17.65
N SER A 462 6.97 0.42 17.18
CA SER A 462 8.18 0.12 17.95
C SER A 462 8.84 1.41 18.48
N ASP A 463 8.91 2.46 17.65
CA ASP A 463 9.53 3.73 18.03
C ASP A 463 8.74 4.46 19.14
N PHE A 464 7.40 4.39 19.12
CA PHE A 464 6.59 4.92 20.23
C PHE A 464 6.98 4.27 21.57
N TYR A 465 7.06 2.94 21.58
CA TYR A 465 7.41 2.20 22.80
C TYR A 465 8.86 2.44 23.26
N ALA A 466 9.80 2.61 22.32
CA ALA A 466 11.18 2.94 22.64
C ALA A 466 11.27 4.30 23.35
N LEU A 467 10.64 5.34 22.79
CA LEU A 467 10.60 6.68 23.37
C LEU A 467 9.88 6.71 24.73
N MET A 468 8.78 5.98 24.86
CA MET A 468 8.11 5.82 26.15
C MET A 468 9.04 5.18 27.19
N GLY A 469 9.80 4.14 26.79
CA GLY A 469 10.77 3.47 27.64
C GLY A 469 11.84 4.44 28.16
N ASP A 470 12.40 5.25 27.28
CA ASP A 470 13.43 6.25 27.62
C ASP A 470 12.88 7.30 28.61
N ILE A 471 11.69 7.83 28.35
CA ILE A 471 11.06 8.82 29.23
C ILE A 471 10.74 8.21 30.60
N LEU A 472 10.15 7.02 30.62
CA LEU A 472 9.80 6.32 31.86
C LEU A 472 11.02 6.01 32.72
N TYR A 473 12.12 5.56 32.08
CA TYR A 473 13.37 5.31 32.80
C TYR A 473 13.93 6.59 33.40
N THR A 474 13.96 7.69 32.67
CA THR A 474 14.44 8.99 33.14
C THR A 474 13.59 9.51 34.33
N LYS A 475 12.30 9.18 34.34
CA LYS A 475 11.38 9.49 35.47
C LYS A 475 11.55 8.54 36.67
N GLY A 476 12.43 7.54 36.59
CA GLY A 476 12.63 6.53 37.63
C GLY A 476 11.55 5.44 37.68
N GLN A 477 10.69 5.34 36.68
CA GLN A 477 9.64 4.33 36.55
C GLN A 477 10.19 3.09 35.82
N GLU A 478 11.18 2.43 36.43
CA GLU A 478 12.00 1.38 35.81
C GLU A 478 11.17 0.19 35.28
N LYS A 479 10.16 -0.25 36.05
CA LYS A 479 9.33 -1.40 35.64
C LYS A 479 8.52 -1.11 34.40
N GLU A 480 7.92 0.06 34.33
CA GLU A 480 7.14 0.50 33.18
C GLU A 480 8.05 0.76 31.95
N ALA A 481 9.26 1.30 32.18
CA ALA A 481 10.26 1.49 31.14
C ALA A 481 10.66 0.16 30.50
N PHE A 482 10.98 -0.85 31.31
CA PHE A 482 11.36 -2.17 30.78
C PHE A 482 10.19 -2.87 30.07
N ALA A 483 8.95 -2.71 30.56
CA ALA A 483 7.76 -3.21 29.87
C ALA A 483 7.55 -2.50 28.50
N ALA A 484 7.83 -1.20 28.40
CA ALA A 484 7.77 -0.48 27.14
C ALA A 484 8.84 -0.98 26.16
N TYR A 485 10.08 -1.21 26.62
CA TYR A 485 11.13 -1.79 25.77
C TYR A 485 10.81 -3.22 25.31
N ASP A 486 10.23 -4.05 26.19
CA ASP A 486 9.78 -5.38 25.79
C ASP A 486 8.69 -5.29 24.71
N SER A 487 7.73 -4.36 24.83
CA SER A 487 6.72 -4.08 23.80
C SER A 487 7.34 -3.58 22.49
N CYS A 488 8.32 -2.67 22.58
CA CYS A 488 9.09 -2.22 21.43
C CYS A 488 9.68 -3.41 20.63
N LEU A 489 10.37 -4.32 21.34
CA LEU A 489 11.02 -5.47 20.72
C LEU A 489 10.06 -6.57 20.26
N GLN A 490 8.82 -6.60 20.77
CA GLN A 490 7.76 -7.46 20.24
C GLN A 490 7.30 -6.98 18.86
N TRP A 491 7.21 -5.67 18.64
CA TRP A 491 6.83 -5.09 17.35
C TRP A 491 7.97 -5.15 16.33
N LYS A 492 9.19 -4.80 16.74
CA LYS A 492 10.39 -4.84 15.92
C LYS A 492 11.57 -5.34 16.75
N SER A 493 11.84 -6.63 16.64
CA SER A 493 12.86 -7.31 17.45
C SER A 493 14.30 -6.80 17.22
N ASP A 494 14.53 -6.11 16.11
CA ASP A 494 15.81 -5.53 15.70
C ASP A 494 15.84 -3.99 15.75
N ASN A 495 14.98 -3.37 16.54
CA ASN A 495 15.08 -1.93 16.80
C ASN A 495 16.38 -1.63 17.56
N ILE A 496 17.38 -1.17 16.80
CA ILE A 496 18.76 -1.01 17.28
C ILE A 496 18.86 -0.02 18.44
N SER A 497 18.15 1.11 18.33
CA SER A 497 18.12 2.12 19.41
C SER A 497 17.54 1.56 20.70
N CYS A 498 16.41 0.85 20.61
CA CYS A 498 15.78 0.20 21.73
C CYS A 498 16.70 -0.86 22.35
N LEU A 499 17.32 -1.72 21.53
CA LEU A 499 18.26 -2.74 22.01
C LEU A 499 19.42 -2.12 22.79
N ASN A 500 20.00 -1.02 22.30
CA ASN A 500 21.10 -0.33 22.99
C ASN A 500 20.65 0.25 24.33
N ASN A 501 19.57 1.05 24.32
CA ASN A 501 19.12 1.76 25.52
C ASN A 501 18.65 0.79 26.61
N TYR A 502 17.90 -0.24 26.22
CA TYR A 502 17.46 -1.28 27.14
C TYR A 502 18.66 -2.04 27.76
N ALA A 503 19.63 -2.46 26.92
CA ALA A 503 20.84 -3.13 27.37
C ALA A 503 21.65 -2.25 28.35
N TYR A 504 21.84 -0.98 28.01
CA TYR A 504 22.51 -0.01 28.86
C TYR A 504 21.84 0.12 30.23
N TYR A 505 20.52 0.35 30.27
CA TYR A 505 19.79 0.55 31.52
C TYR A 505 19.72 -0.73 32.37
N LEU A 506 19.66 -1.91 31.78
CA LEU A 506 19.81 -3.16 32.51
C LEU A 506 21.20 -3.27 33.18
N SER A 507 22.25 -2.86 32.44
CA SER A 507 23.62 -2.91 32.96
C SER A 507 23.86 -1.94 34.11
N GLU A 508 23.29 -0.73 34.03
CA GLU A 508 23.37 0.26 35.11
C GLU A 508 22.74 -0.25 36.43
N LYS A 509 21.73 -1.08 36.32
CA LYS A 509 21.07 -1.71 37.47
C LYS A 509 21.62 -3.07 37.86
N ASN A 510 22.62 -3.56 37.11
CA ASN A 510 23.16 -4.91 37.29
C ASN A 510 22.10 -6.00 37.20
N LEU A 511 21.11 -5.80 36.30
CA LEU A 511 19.99 -6.70 36.07
C LEU A 511 20.21 -7.46 34.77
N ASN A 512 19.98 -8.78 34.78
CA ASN A 512 20.01 -9.67 33.62
C ASN A 512 21.11 -9.33 32.58
N LEU A 513 22.36 -9.30 33.05
CA LEU A 513 23.53 -8.92 32.24
C LEU A 513 23.72 -9.82 31.00
N THR A 514 23.24 -11.06 31.01
CA THR A 514 23.26 -11.94 29.83
C THR A 514 22.34 -11.41 28.74
N LYS A 515 21.08 -11.04 29.08
CA LYS A 515 20.15 -10.42 28.11
C LYS A 515 20.71 -9.08 27.60
N ALA A 516 21.31 -8.28 28.49
CA ALA A 516 21.93 -7.01 28.11
C ALA A 516 23.07 -7.22 27.11
N GLU A 517 23.95 -8.22 27.34
CA GLU A 517 25.04 -8.56 26.44
C GLU A 517 24.54 -9.00 25.06
N GLU A 518 23.55 -9.90 24.99
CA GLU A 518 22.96 -10.35 23.73
C GLU A 518 22.38 -9.19 22.91
N MET A 519 21.64 -8.29 23.56
CA MET A 519 21.06 -7.12 22.90
C MET A 519 22.15 -6.17 22.39
N SER A 520 23.10 -5.81 23.24
CA SER A 520 24.17 -4.89 22.89
C SER A 520 25.15 -5.49 21.85
N TYR A 521 25.39 -6.80 21.87
CA TYR A 521 26.14 -7.47 20.80
C TYR A 521 25.46 -7.31 19.42
N ARG A 522 24.13 -7.38 19.38
CA ARG A 522 23.37 -7.15 18.15
C ARG A 522 23.54 -5.73 17.63
N THR A 523 23.61 -4.72 18.52
CA THR A 523 23.84 -3.33 18.10
C THR A 523 25.23 -3.12 17.54
N VAL A 524 26.27 -3.66 18.20
CA VAL A 524 27.66 -3.59 17.72
C VAL A 524 27.81 -4.35 16.39
N LYS A 525 27.09 -5.47 16.21
CA LYS A 525 27.12 -6.20 14.93
C LYS A 525 26.46 -5.43 13.79
N ALA A 526 25.39 -4.68 14.08
CA ALA A 526 24.70 -3.87 13.10
C ALA A 526 25.52 -2.63 12.70
N GLU A 527 26.12 -1.96 13.68
CA GLU A 527 26.91 -0.74 13.48
C GLU A 527 28.26 -0.85 14.23
N PRO A 528 29.25 -1.53 13.65
CA PRO A 528 30.52 -1.87 14.34
C PRO A 528 31.37 -0.65 14.72
N ASP A 529 31.19 0.46 14.04
CA ASP A 529 31.95 1.69 14.26
C ASP A 529 31.22 2.73 15.11
N ASN A 530 30.01 2.43 15.57
CA ASN A 530 29.23 3.34 16.41
C ASN A 530 29.79 3.39 17.84
N ALA A 531 30.37 4.54 18.20
CA ALA A 531 31.03 4.74 19.49
C ALA A 531 30.10 4.48 20.68
N THR A 532 28.81 4.88 20.60
CA THR A 532 27.82 4.68 21.65
C THR A 532 27.51 3.20 21.88
N TYR A 533 27.39 2.42 20.80
CA TYR A 533 27.09 0.99 20.92
C TYR A 533 28.31 0.20 21.44
N LEU A 534 29.50 0.58 21.00
CA LEU A 534 30.75 0.03 21.50
C LEU A 534 30.95 0.33 23.01
N ASP A 535 30.63 1.54 23.45
CA ASP A 535 30.68 1.94 24.86
C ASP A 535 29.68 1.14 25.70
N THR A 536 28.43 1.05 25.27
CA THR A 536 27.41 0.24 25.97
C THR A 536 27.86 -1.21 26.12
N TYR A 537 28.41 -1.81 25.07
CA TYR A 537 28.89 -3.19 25.11
C TYR A 537 30.08 -3.34 26.05
N ALA A 538 31.03 -2.41 26.00
CA ALA A 538 32.17 -2.36 26.91
C ALA A 538 31.73 -2.23 28.37
N TRP A 539 30.76 -1.39 28.65
CA TRP A 539 30.23 -1.19 29.99
C TRP A 539 29.52 -2.42 30.55
N ILE A 540 28.75 -3.16 29.72
CA ILE A 540 28.15 -4.45 30.10
C ILE A 540 29.24 -5.47 30.44
N LEU A 541 30.30 -5.59 29.65
CA LEU A 541 31.43 -6.46 29.94
C LEU A 541 32.17 -6.07 31.22
N TYR A 542 32.26 -4.76 31.49
CA TYR A 542 32.81 -4.26 32.77
C TYR A 542 31.95 -4.71 33.95
N GLN A 543 30.62 -4.59 33.86
CA GLN A 543 29.72 -5.03 34.93
C GLN A 543 29.81 -6.56 35.14
N GLN A 544 30.06 -7.31 34.12
CA GLN A 544 30.37 -8.77 34.17
C GLN A 544 31.78 -9.09 34.67
N LYS A 545 32.60 -8.08 34.99
CA LYS A 545 33.99 -8.20 35.44
C LYS A 545 34.97 -8.76 34.35
N ARG A 546 34.56 -8.69 33.09
CA ARG A 546 35.36 -9.09 31.91
C ARG A 546 36.18 -7.89 31.40
N TYR A 547 37.03 -7.35 32.26
CA TYR A 547 37.71 -6.06 32.02
C TYR A 547 38.66 -6.08 30.81
N ALA A 548 39.32 -7.19 30.52
CA ALA A 548 40.20 -7.31 29.38
C ALA A 548 39.46 -7.24 28.04
N GLU A 549 38.25 -7.82 27.98
CA GLU A 549 37.39 -7.74 26.82
C GLU A 549 36.74 -6.34 26.72
N ALA A 550 36.27 -5.79 27.83
CA ALA A 550 35.73 -4.44 27.89
C ALA A 550 36.70 -3.40 27.31
N LYS A 551 38.02 -3.57 27.61
CA LYS A 551 39.07 -2.70 27.08
C LYS A 551 39.09 -2.66 25.56
N ILE A 552 38.87 -3.77 24.87
CA ILE A 552 38.94 -3.84 23.41
C ILE A 552 37.89 -2.91 22.79
N TYR A 553 36.65 -2.97 23.31
CA TYR A 553 35.53 -2.21 22.78
C TYR A 553 35.58 -0.75 23.21
N ILE A 554 35.98 -0.44 24.45
CA ILE A 554 36.08 0.94 24.90
C ILE A 554 37.19 1.71 24.20
N ASP A 555 38.35 1.07 23.91
CA ASP A 555 39.43 1.66 23.14
C ASP A 555 38.95 2.03 21.71
N GLN A 556 38.12 1.17 21.11
CA GLN A 556 37.54 1.41 19.81
C GLN A 556 36.46 2.52 19.88
N ALA A 557 35.60 2.53 20.93
CA ALA A 557 34.62 3.58 21.15
C ALA A 557 35.28 4.97 21.25
N VAL A 558 36.32 5.08 22.09
CA VAL A 558 37.09 6.34 22.25
C VAL A 558 37.77 6.76 20.94
N LYS A 559 38.25 5.80 20.12
CA LYS A 559 38.88 6.09 18.84
C LYS A 559 37.86 6.57 17.79
N ASN A 560 36.67 5.96 17.78
CA ASN A 560 35.63 6.23 16.79
C ASN A 560 34.79 7.47 17.16
N ASP A 561 34.91 7.95 18.39
CA ASP A 561 34.25 9.18 18.83
C ASP A 561 34.96 10.39 18.19
N THR A 562 34.57 10.70 16.95
CA THR A 562 35.20 11.73 16.10
C THR A 562 34.63 13.12 16.34
N ASP A 563 33.56 13.24 17.10
CA ASP A 563 32.95 14.55 17.37
C ASP A 563 33.76 15.31 18.43
N THR A 564 34.65 16.17 17.95
CA THR A 564 35.52 16.98 18.80
C THR A 564 34.78 18.02 19.65
N VAL A 565 33.51 18.26 19.35
CA VAL A 565 32.66 19.25 20.07
C VAL A 565 31.82 18.57 21.17
N HIS A 566 31.44 17.31 20.97
CA HIS A 566 30.45 16.61 21.81
C HIS A 566 30.88 15.25 22.33
N VAL A 567 32.19 14.97 22.42
CA VAL A 567 32.62 13.72 23.05
C VAL A 567 32.02 13.60 24.43
N THR A 568 31.16 12.63 24.60
CA THR A 568 30.43 12.44 25.85
C THR A 568 31.39 12.11 26.99
N PRO A 569 31.44 12.90 28.05
CA PRO A 569 32.28 12.62 29.23
C PRO A 569 32.05 11.22 29.78
N VAL A 570 30.96 10.57 29.46
CA VAL A 570 30.56 9.25 29.90
C VAL A 570 31.39 8.15 29.30
N VAL A 571 31.59 8.13 27.95
CA VAL A 571 32.47 7.16 27.28
C VAL A 571 33.88 7.23 27.86
N ILE A 572 34.34 8.46 28.12
CA ILE A 572 35.66 8.70 28.72
C ILE A 572 35.69 8.23 30.18
N ASP A 573 34.63 8.40 30.93
CA ASP A 573 34.51 7.89 32.30
C ASP A 573 34.55 6.36 32.35
N HIS A 574 33.77 5.71 31.47
CA HIS A 574 33.79 4.25 31.36
C HIS A 574 35.18 3.73 31.01
N ALA A 575 35.90 4.42 30.09
CA ALA A 575 37.32 4.08 29.82
C ALA A 575 38.18 4.20 31.08
N GLY A 576 38.07 5.28 31.84
CA GLY A 576 38.79 5.45 33.12
C GLY A 576 38.49 4.35 34.12
N GLU A 577 37.23 3.96 34.30
CA GLU A 577 36.82 2.87 35.20
C GLU A 577 37.37 1.51 34.77
N ILE A 578 37.35 1.20 33.46
CA ILE A 578 37.87 -0.05 32.90
C ILE A 578 39.38 -0.13 33.10
N TYR A 579 40.13 0.94 32.79
CA TYR A 579 41.57 0.98 33.00
C TYR A 579 42.00 0.89 34.47
N MET A 580 41.21 1.53 35.34
CA MET A 580 41.42 1.41 36.78
C MET A 580 41.31 -0.05 37.25
N LYS A 581 40.31 -0.80 36.76
CA LYS A 581 40.13 -2.23 37.10
C LYS A 581 41.19 -3.13 36.51
N LEU A 582 41.81 -2.72 35.41
CA LEU A 582 42.94 -3.43 34.79
C LEU A 582 44.30 -3.16 35.48
N GLY A 583 44.31 -2.28 36.53
CA GLY A 583 45.55 -1.96 37.24
C GLY A 583 46.43 -0.92 36.51
N ASP A 584 45.84 -0.10 35.64
CA ASP A 584 46.54 1.00 34.97
C ASP A 584 45.96 2.36 35.43
N PRO A 585 46.27 2.81 36.66
CA PRO A 585 45.73 4.02 37.19
C PRO A 585 46.19 5.29 36.48
N ASP A 586 47.40 5.24 35.84
CA ASP A 586 47.91 6.40 35.11
C ASP A 586 47.05 6.70 33.87
N ARG A 587 46.66 5.71 33.11
CA ARG A 587 45.73 5.87 31.99
C ARG A 587 44.34 6.26 32.46
N ALA A 588 43.84 5.65 33.54
CA ALA A 588 42.55 6.05 34.12
C ALA A 588 42.52 7.55 34.51
N VAL A 589 43.59 8.04 35.14
CA VAL A 589 43.74 9.46 35.44
C VAL A 589 43.73 10.34 34.19
N ASN A 590 44.45 9.92 33.13
CA ASN A 590 44.47 10.66 31.88
C ASN A 590 43.09 10.75 31.26
N PHE A 591 42.27 9.68 31.27
CA PHE A 591 40.91 9.70 30.79
C PHE A 591 40.03 10.65 31.60
N TRP A 592 40.07 10.62 32.94
CA TRP A 592 39.27 11.54 33.76
C TRP A 592 39.72 13.01 33.63
N GLN A 593 41.01 13.28 33.39
CA GLN A 593 41.49 14.62 33.06
C GLN A 593 40.94 15.08 31.70
N LEU A 594 40.88 14.18 30.72
CA LEU A 594 40.28 14.44 29.43
C LEU A 594 38.77 14.69 29.55
N ALA A 595 38.07 13.94 30.40
CA ALA A 595 36.65 14.17 30.67
C ALA A 595 36.38 15.56 31.25
N ILE A 596 37.24 16.01 32.19
CA ILE A 596 37.17 17.37 32.74
C ILE A 596 37.38 18.42 31.63
N SER A 597 38.38 18.24 30.76
CA SER A 597 38.69 19.20 29.71
C SER A 597 37.56 19.32 28.68
N ARG A 598 36.70 18.31 28.59
CA ARG A 598 35.53 18.23 27.70
C ARG A 598 34.21 18.57 28.37
N GLY A 599 34.27 19.25 29.54
CA GLY A 599 33.08 19.76 30.21
C GLY A 599 32.39 18.80 31.18
N GLY A 600 33.00 17.66 31.46
CA GLY A 600 32.49 16.72 32.48
C GLY A 600 32.53 17.29 33.91
N ASP A 601 31.77 16.67 34.84
CA ASP A 601 31.71 17.11 36.25
C ASP A 601 33.10 17.05 36.90
N LYS A 602 33.72 18.24 36.98
CA LYS A 602 35.04 18.42 37.56
C LYS A 602 35.16 17.85 38.96
N ALA A 603 34.15 18.06 39.81
CA ALA A 603 34.20 17.63 41.20
C ALA A 603 34.12 16.10 41.35
N LEU A 604 33.36 15.45 40.44
CA LEU A 604 33.29 13.99 40.36
C LEU A 604 34.63 13.40 39.93
N PHE A 605 35.20 13.90 38.81
CA PHE A 605 36.44 13.34 38.24
C PHE A 605 37.66 13.65 39.12
N GLU A 606 37.76 14.82 39.76
CA GLU A 606 38.82 15.09 40.72
C GLU A 606 38.81 14.11 41.90
N ARG A 607 37.63 13.71 42.39
CA ARG A 607 37.48 12.67 43.42
C ARG A 607 37.99 11.30 42.93
N LYS A 608 37.65 10.91 41.71
CA LYS A 608 38.12 9.65 41.09
C LYS A 608 39.64 9.67 40.92
N ILE A 609 40.21 10.76 40.40
CA ILE A 609 41.67 10.95 40.23
C ILE A 609 42.40 10.86 41.59
N LYS A 610 41.88 11.52 42.64
CA LYS A 610 42.45 11.46 43.99
C LYS A 610 42.45 10.04 44.58
N LYS A 611 41.39 9.26 44.26
CA LYS A 611 41.31 7.85 44.69
C LYS A 611 42.27 6.94 43.93
N ALA A 612 42.47 7.19 42.67
CA ALA A 612 43.39 6.42 41.84
C ALA A 612 44.88 6.62 42.15
N LYS A 613 45.23 7.79 42.73
CA LYS A 613 46.61 8.13 43.14
C LYS A 613 46.96 7.69 44.56
N LYS A 614 46.02 7.10 45.29
CA LYS A 614 46.25 6.49 46.62
C LYS A 614 46.52 4.99 46.50
#